data_df07b47e095c0c01aa57ec639ba7bff7
#
_entry.id   df07b47e095c0c01aa57ec639ba7bff7
#
_cell.length_a   1.000
_cell.length_b   1.000
_cell.length_c   1.000
_cell.angle_alpha   90.00
_cell.angle_beta   90.00
_cell.angle_gamma   90.00
#
_symmetry.space_group_name_H-M   'P 1'
#
loop_
_entity.id
_entity.type
_entity.pdbx_description
1 polymer ?
#
loop_
_entity_poly.entity_id
_entity_poly.type
_entity_poly.pdbx_seq_one_letter_code
_entity_poly.pdbx_strand_id
1 'polypeptide(L)'
;MKLTDYVKQASLEDFGRPFIHHAQWNRRLRSTGGRFFPKDGHLDFNSKVYQELGLDVFRKIVRHELCHYHLYFQGKGYQHK
;
A
#
# COMPACT_ATOMS: atom_id res chain seq x y z
N MET A 1 15.90 0.77 3.39
CA MET A 1 14.54 0.47 3.90
C MET A 1 14.00 -0.75 3.18
N LYS A 2 13.53 -1.71 3.94
CA LYS A 2 12.80 -2.82 3.34
C LYS A 2 11.35 -2.41 3.18
N LEU A 3 10.91 -2.31 1.95
CA LEU A 3 9.61 -1.75 1.64
C LEU A 3 8.47 -2.53 2.29
N THR A 4 8.50 -3.87 2.21
CA THR A 4 7.44 -4.67 2.82
C THR A 4 7.37 -4.43 4.32
N ASP A 5 8.52 -4.36 4.99
CA ASP A 5 8.55 -4.12 6.43
C ASP A 5 7.99 -2.73 6.77
N TYR A 6 8.33 -1.74 5.95
CA TYR A 6 7.80 -0.40 6.15
C TYR A 6 6.28 -0.39 6.02
N VAL A 7 5.75 -1.07 5.00
CA VAL A 7 4.30 -1.13 4.79
C VAL A 7 3.61 -1.89 5.92
N LYS A 8 4.23 -2.96 6.42
CA LYS A 8 3.70 -3.69 7.57
C LYS A 8 3.59 -2.81 8.79
N GLN A 9 4.62 -2.02 9.06
CA GLN A 9 4.61 -1.12 10.20
C GLN A 9 3.54 -0.03 10.02
N ALA A 10 3.46 0.54 8.82
CA ALA A 10 2.46 1.55 8.53
C ALA A 10 1.05 1.01 8.70
N SER A 11 0.82 -0.24 8.30
CA SER A 11 -0.49 -0.86 8.44
C SER A 11 -0.90 -0.98 9.90
N LEU A 12 0.01 -1.40 10.75
CA LEU A 12 -0.28 -1.51 12.18
C LEU A 12 -0.52 -0.14 12.80
N GLU A 13 0.30 0.85 12.44
CA GLU A 13 0.19 2.18 13.02
C GLU A 13 -1.06 2.93 12.56
N ASP A 14 -1.39 2.84 11.29
CA ASP A 14 -2.47 3.63 10.72
C ASP A 14 -3.83 2.93 10.76
N PHE A 15 -3.84 1.60 10.78
CA PHE A 15 -5.09 0.84 10.71
C PHE A 15 -5.27 -0.13 11.86
N GLY A 16 -4.23 -0.41 12.64
CA GLY A 16 -4.30 -1.43 13.68
C GLY A 16 -4.51 -2.83 13.12
N ARG A 17 -4.16 -3.05 11.87
CA ARG A 17 -4.35 -4.33 11.19
C ARG A 17 -3.07 -4.73 10.47
N PRO A 18 -2.75 -6.03 10.41
CA PRO A 18 -1.53 -6.46 9.76
C PRO A 18 -1.65 -6.43 8.23
N PHE A 19 -0.53 -6.10 7.58
CA PHE A 19 -0.36 -6.31 6.16
C PHE A 19 0.43 -7.60 6.00
N ILE A 20 -0.20 -8.63 5.43
CA ILE A 20 0.41 -9.96 5.40
C ILE A 20 0.89 -10.39 4.02
N HIS A 21 0.78 -9.52 3.04
CA HIS A 21 1.27 -9.78 1.70
C HIS A 21 2.63 -9.09 1.51
N HIS A 22 2.97 -8.68 0.31
CA HIS A 22 4.25 -8.01 0.12
C HIS A 22 4.07 -6.73 -0.69
N ALA A 23 5.05 -5.86 -0.54
CA ALA A 23 5.11 -4.61 -1.28
C ALA A 23 6.41 -4.58 -2.07
N GLN A 24 6.38 -3.96 -3.23
CA GLN A 24 7.56 -3.85 -4.08
C GLN A 24 7.58 -2.53 -4.81
N TRP A 25 8.78 -2.12 -5.21
CA TRP A 25 8.95 -0.94 -6.05
C TRP A 25 8.61 -1.30 -7.49
N ASN A 26 7.91 -0.39 -8.18
CA ASN A 26 7.57 -0.59 -9.58
C ASN A 26 7.76 0.72 -10.33
N ARG A 27 8.83 0.77 -11.14
CA ARG A 27 9.18 1.97 -11.88
C ARG A 27 8.28 2.22 -13.08
N ARG A 28 7.44 1.26 -13.42
CA ARG A 28 6.51 1.38 -14.54
C ARG A 28 5.24 2.12 -14.20
N LEU A 29 4.98 2.34 -12.91
CA LEU A 29 3.84 3.16 -12.53
C LEU A 29 4.10 4.59 -12.98
N ARG A 30 3.18 5.14 -13.76
CA ARG A 30 3.39 6.46 -14.36
C ARG A 30 2.56 7.55 -13.71
N SER A 31 1.26 7.31 -13.60
CA SER A 31 0.34 8.34 -13.14
C SER A 31 -0.04 8.18 -11.68
N THR A 32 0.40 7.11 -11.03
CA THR A 32 0.10 6.89 -9.62
C THR A 32 1.37 6.61 -8.85
N GLY A 33 1.35 6.95 -7.56
CA GLY A 33 2.47 6.64 -6.68
C GLY A 33 2.43 5.22 -6.14
N GLY A 34 1.28 4.57 -6.21
CA GLY A 34 1.13 3.20 -5.75
C GLY A 34 -0.07 2.53 -6.37
N ARG A 35 -0.15 1.22 -6.22
CA ARG A 35 -1.25 0.44 -6.77
C ARG A 35 -1.44 -0.84 -5.98
N PHE A 36 -2.70 -1.17 -5.71
CA PHE A 36 -3.09 -2.42 -5.05
C PHE A 36 -3.52 -3.41 -6.12
N PHE A 37 -3.03 -4.66 -5.99
CA PHE A 37 -3.37 -5.75 -6.91
C PHE A 37 -4.18 -6.79 -6.13
N PRO A 38 -5.51 -6.77 -6.29
CA PRO A 38 -6.36 -7.69 -5.50
C PRO A 38 -6.12 -9.16 -5.79
N LYS A 39 -5.62 -9.47 -6.97
CA LYS A 39 -5.46 -10.85 -7.39
C LYS A 39 -4.57 -11.65 -6.45
N ASP A 40 -3.48 -11.05 -5.98
CA ASP A 40 -2.57 -11.71 -5.06
C ASP A 40 -2.26 -10.88 -3.83
N GLY A 41 -2.91 -9.73 -3.68
CA GLY A 41 -2.81 -8.94 -2.48
C GLY A 41 -1.58 -8.06 -2.36
N HIS A 42 -0.76 -7.97 -3.41
CA HIS A 42 0.46 -7.18 -3.27
C HIS A 42 0.24 -5.70 -3.59
N LEU A 43 1.17 -4.88 -3.12
CA LEU A 43 1.18 -3.45 -3.39
C LEU A 43 2.44 -3.10 -4.16
N ASP A 44 2.27 -2.26 -5.19
CA ASP A 44 3.40 -1.68 -5.91
C ASP A 44 3.49 -0.20 -5.58
N PHE A 45 4.70 0.31 -5.48
CA PHE A 45 4.94 1.72 -5.22
C PHE A 45 6.00 2.27 -6.17
N ASN A 46 5.84 3.53 -6.56
CA ASN A 46 6.79 4.20 -7.43
C ASN A 46 7.89 4.83 -6.59
N SER A 47 9.12 4.34 -6.74
CA SER A 47 10.25 4.85 -5.96
C SER A 47 10.54 6.33 -6.23
N LYS A 48 10.16 6.84 -7.41
CA LYS A 48 10.35 8.26 -7.71
C LYS A 48 9.59 9.16 -6.75
N VAL A 49 8.40 8.74 -6.34
CA VAL A 49 7.63 9.54 -5.39
C VAL A 49 8.39 9.67 -4.07
N TYR A 50 8.94 8.56 -3.59
CA TYR A 50 9.72 8.58 -2.38
C TYR A 50 10.96 9.45 -2.53
N GLN A 51 11.66 9.31 -3.66
CA GLN A 51 12.91 10.04 -3.90
C GLN A 51 12.70 11.54 -4.10
N GLU A 52 11.62 11.91 -4.78
CA GLU A 52 11.39 13.30 -5.18
C GLU A 52 10.52 14.07 -4.21
N LEU A 53 9.55 13.42 -3.60
CA LEU A 53 8.57 14.09 -2.75
C LEU A 53 8.75 13.80 -1.26
N GLY A 54 9.60 12.84 -0.93
CA GLY A 54 9.94 12.57 0.44
C GLY A 54 9.04 11.56 1.13
N LEU A 55 9.42 11.25 2.36
CA LEU A 55 8.77 10.20 3.12
C LEU A 55 7.35 10.57 3.53
N ASP A 56 7.10 11.84 3.82
CA ASP A 56 5.76 12.25 4.27
C ASP A 56 4.72 12.01 3.17
N VAL A 57 5.05 12.40 1.94
CA VAL A 57 4.13 12.18 0.82
C VAL A 57 4.02 10.68 0.53
N PHE A 58 5.14 9.97 0.57
CA PHE A 58 5.13 8.54 0.34
C PHE A 58 4.25 7.83 1.36
N ARG A 59 4.32 8.21 2.64
CA ARG A 59 3.48 7.59 3.67
C ARG A 59 1.99 7.77 3.39
N LYS A 60 1.60 8.93 2.85
CA LYS A 60 0.20 9.14 2.47
C LYS A 60 -0.24 8.19 1.38
N ILE A 61 0.64 7.93 0.41
CA ILE A 61 0.35 6.99 -0.67
C ILE A 61 0.25 5.57 -0.12
N VAL A 62 1.16 5.19 0.76
CA VAL A 62 1.10 3.88 1.41
C VAL A 62 -0.23 3.70 2.14
N ARG A 63 -0.65 4.71 2.89
CA ARG A 63 -1.93 4.66 3.59
C ARG A 63 -3.10 4.52 2.63
N HIS A 64 -3.06 5.23 1.52
CA HIS A 64 -4.12 5.15 0.52
C HIS A 64 -4.26 3.72 -0.03
N GLU A 65 -3.14 3.11 -0.40
CA GLU A 65 -3.17 1.75 -0.94
C GLU A 65 -3.53 0.72 0.13
N LEU A 66 -3.08 0.92 1.36
CA LEU A 66 -3.48 0.05 2.46
C LEU A 66 -4.97 0.15 2.75
N CYS A 67 -5.56 1.32 2.53
CA CYS A 67 -7.00 1.46 2.68
C CYS A 67 -7.73 0.53 1.70
N HIS A 68 -7.33 0.56 0.42
CA HIS A 68 -7.90 -0.35 -0.57
C HIS A 68 -7.65 -1.81 -0.19
N TYR A 69 -6.44 -2.11 0.25
CA TYR A 69 -6.06 -3.46 0.65
C TYR A 69 -6.96 -3.98 1.77
N HIS A 70 -7.10 -3.21 2.84
CA HIS A 70 -7.89 -3.67 3.97
C HIS A 70 -9.37 -3.76 3.67
N LEU A 71 -9.89 -2.82 2.90
CA LEU A 71 -11.29 -2.88 2.48
C LEU A 71 -11.55 -4.14 1.66
N TYR A 72 -10.64 -4.44 0.73
CA TYR A 72 -10.81 -5.62 -0.11
C TYR A 72 -10.79 -6.90 0.70
N PHE A 73 -9.85 -7.05 1.62
CA PHE A 73 -9.70 -8.29 2.38
C PHE A 73 -10.65 -8.40 3.56
N GLN A 74 -11.18 -7.30 4.06
CA GLN A 74 -12.32 -7.37 4.94
C GLN A 74 -13.54 -7.82 4.18
N GLY A 75 -13.59 -7.35 2.96
CA GLY A 75 -14.39 -7.91 1.88
C GLY A 75 -15.85 -7.96 2.11
N LYS A 76 -16.22 -8.44 3.20
CA LYS A 76 -17.59 -8.57 3.54
C LYS A 76 -18.26 -7.23 3.65
N GLY A 77 -17.51 -6.21 3.81
CA GLY A 77 -18.07 -4.87 3.88
C GLY A 77 -18.71 -4.44 2.60
N TYR A 78 -18.33 -4.99 1.48
CA TYR A 78 -18.92 -4.61 0.22
C TYR A 78 -19.42 -5.79 -0.57
N GLN A 79 -19.49 -6.85 0.08
CA GLN A 79 -20.16 -7.95 -0.51
C GLN A 79 -21.59 -7.93 -0.17
N HIS A 80 -21.75 -7.55 0.31
CA HIS A 80 -22.70 -7.59 0.82
C HIS A 80 -23.56 -7.12 0.79
N LYS A 81 -22.79 -7.20 0.81
CA LYS A 81 -23.29 -7.03 0.96
C LYS A 81 -23.71 -6.79 0.94
#